data_9c512c94721815c6ac152b2fc1aca30e
#
_entry.id   9c512c94721815c6ac152b2fc1aca30e
#
_cell.length_a   1.000
_cell.length_b   1.000
_cell.length_c   1.000
_cell.angle_alpha   90.00
_cell.angle_beta   90.00
_cell.angle_gamma   90.00
#
_symmetry.space_group_name_H-M   'P 1'
#
loop_
_entity.id
_entity.type
_entity.pdbx_description
1 polymer ?
#
loop_
_entity_poly.entity_id
_entity_poly.type
_entity_poly.pdbx_seq_one_letter_code
_entity_poly.pdbx_strand_id
1 'polypeptide(L)'
;MYDTLKNRIFLKKQQIPSIALDDFFVGAQVNILSRVLKVCDYGDVHTRKHFETARQRTFAMIKPDCYAQMGQIINAIQNNGLAINKLKMSRFNRNTAEQFYAEHKDKPFFPNLQSFITSDVVVGMELVGNNACQEWRGMIGPTNTQTARTEAP
;
A
#
# COMPACT_ATOMS: atom_id res chain seq x y z
N MET A 1 6.26 -20.34 19.92
CA MET A 1 4.98 -20.66 19.25
C MET A 1 4.47 -22.00 19.78
N TYR A 2 3.17 -22.15 19.86
CA TYR A 2 2.52 -23.34 20.40
C TYR A 2 1.56 -23.92 19.35
N ASP A 3 1.64 -25.23 19.12
CA ASP A 3 0.74 -25.98 18.23
C ASP A 3 -0.46 -26.43 19.07
N THR A 4 -1.58 -25.77 18.92
CA THR A 4 -2.82 -26.04 19.67
C THR A 4 -3.49 -27.35 19.27
N LEU A 5 -3.29 -27.81 18.02
CA LEU A 5 -3.84 -29.07 17.53
C LEU A 5 -3.11 -30.28 18.13
N LYS A 6 -1.79 -30.17 18.23
CA LYS A 6 -0.92 -31.25 18.76
C LYS A 6 -0.56 -31.05 20.20
N ASN A 7 -1.07 -29.98 20.85
CA ASN A 7 -0.85 -29.65 22.27
C ASN A 7 0.65 -29.67 22.67
N ARG A 8 1.52 -29.06 21.85
CA ARG A 8 2.97 -29.04 22.07
C ARG A 8 3.64 -27.75 21.60
N ILE A 9 4.82 -27.49 22.15
CA ILE A 9 5.66 -26.40 21.69
C ILE A 9 6.12 -26.68 20.26
N PHE A 10 5.73 -25.81 19.32
CA PHE A 10 6.17 -25.84 17.93
C PHE A 10 7.52 -25.15 17.76
N LEU A 11 7.72 -23.98 18.39
CA LEU A 11 8.94 -23.21 18.35
C LEU A 11 9.22 -22.61 19.74
N LYS A 12 10.38 -22.88 20.30
CA LYS A 12 10.83 -22.29 21.57
C LYS A 12 11.04 -20.79 21.42
N LYS A 13 10.97 -20.05 22.53
CA LYS A 13 11.26 -18.62 22.56
C LYS A 13 12.72 -18.39 22.15
N GLN A 14 12.92 -17.60 21.10
CA GLN A 14 14.23 -17.21 20.59
C GLN A 14 14.13 -15.89 19.86
N GLN A 15 15.25 -15.18 19.78
CA GLN A 15 15.34 -13.96 18.99
C GLN A 15 15.70 -14.32 17.54
N ILE A 16 15.00 -13.69 16.59
CA ILE A 16 15.26 -13.82 15.14
C ILE A 16 15.47 -12.39 14.61
N PRO A 17 16.74 -11.97 14.42
CA PRO A 17 17.05 -10.57 14.08
C PRO A 17 16.44 -10.06 12.78
N SER A 18 16.12 -10.97 11.85
CA SER A 18 15.52 -10.63 10.55
C SER A 18 14.01 -10.43 10.59
N ILE A 19 13.37 -10.53 11.76
CA ILE A 19 11.91 -10.42 11.89
C ILE A 19 11.58 -9.34 12.91
N ALA A 20 10.80 -8.36 12.47
CA ALA A 20 10.24 -7.32 13.32
C ALA A 20 8.79 -7.62 13.71
N LEU A 21 8.27 -6.93 14.73
CA LEU A 21 6.88 -7.06 15.14
C LEU A 21 5.93 -6.67 14.00
N ASP A 22 6.32 -5.71 13.22
CA ASP A 22 5.55 -5.19 12.08
C ASP A 22 5.37 -6.17 10.93
N ASP A 23 6.14 -7.26 10.90
CA ASP A 23 5.98 -8.33 9.90
C ASP A 23 4.77 -9.24 10.19
N PHE A 24 4.16 -9.13 11.39
CA PHE A 24 3.05 -9.99 11.83
C PHE A 24 1.68 -9.35 11.62
N PHE A 25 1.29 -9.09 10.38
CA PHE A 25 -0.08 -8.66 10.05
C PHE A 25 -0.86 -9.78 9.37
N VAL A 26 -2.19 -9.76 9.46
CA VAL A 26 -3.06 -10.78 8.83
C VAL A 26 -2.83 -10.83 7.33
N GLY A 27 -2.50 -12.00 6.82
CA GLY A 27 -2.13 -12.24 5.43
C GLY A 27 -0.62 -12.26 5.17
N ALA A 28 0.21 -11.79 6.10
CA ALA A 28 1.66 -11.83 5.96
C ALA A 28 2.21 -13.27 5.88
N GLN A 29 3.28 -13.42 5.13
CA GLN A 29 4.08 -14.64 5.09
C GLN A 29 5.44 -14.37 5.73
N VAL A 30 5.67 -14.95 6.89
CA VAL A 30 6.89 -14.74 7.68
C VAL A 30 7.74 -16.00 7.60
N ASN A 31 9.00 -15.85 7.19
CA ASN A 31 9.95 -16.96 7.13
C ASN A 31 10.66 -17.13 8.48
N ILE A 32 10.36 -18.21 9.18
CA ILE A 32 10.92 -18.52 10.51
C ILE A 32 11.68 -19.85 10.42
N LEU A 33 13.00 -19.82 10.54
CA LEU A 33 13.85 -21.01 10.51
C LEU A 33 13.51 -21.94 9.31
N SER A 34 13.59 -21.41 8.12
CA SER A 34 13.31 -22.13 6.86
C SER A 34 11.87 -22.63 6.71
N ARG A 35 10.93 -22.08 7.48
CA ARG A 35 9.51 -22.37 7.39
C ARG A 35 8.75 -21.08 7.08
N VAL A 36 7.94 -21.10 6.04
CA VAL A 36 7.04 -20.00 5.72
C VAL A 36 5.75 -20.17 6.51
N LEU A 37 5.48 -19.25 7.42
CA LEU A 37 4.26 -19.20 8.21
C LEU A 37 3.38 -18.08 7.71
N LYS A 38 2.11 -18.39 7.45
CA LYS A 38 1.10 -17.38 7.09
C LYS A 38 0.36 -16.95 8.35
N VAL A 39 0.30 -15.65 8.60
CA VAL A 39 -0.53 -15.07 9.65
C VAL A 39 -1.98 -15.10 9.18
N CYS A 40 -2.82 -15.91 9.79
CA CYS A 40 -4.21 -16.09 9.39
C CYS A 40 -5.16 -15.17 10.16
N ASP A 41 -4.91 -14.97 11.44
CA ASP A 41 -5.71 -14.10 12.31
C ASP A 41 -4.93 -13.78 13.60
N TYR A 42 -5.42 -12.82 14.38
CA TYR A 42 -4.90 -12.50 15.71
C TYR A 42 -5.57 -13.36 16.78
N GLY A 43 -4.80 -13.79 17.78
CA GLY A 43 -5.29 -14.67 18.83
C GLY A 43 -6.23 -14.02 19.85
N ASP A 44 -6.22 -12.68 19.92
CA ASP A 44 -7.04 -11.92 20.87
C ASP A 44 -7.39 -10.53 20.32
N VAL A 45 -8.42 -9.91 20.94
CA VAL A 45 -8.96 -8.60 20.55
C VAL A 45 -7.95 -7.46 20.77
N HIS A 46 -7.10 -7.58 21.78
CA HIS A 46 -6.10 -6.55 22.10
C HIS A 46 -5.02 -6.50 21.02
N THR A 47 -4.47 -7.66 20.65
CA THR A 47 -3.50 -7.79 19.57
C THR A 47 -4.10 -7.33 18.24
N ARG A 48 -5.35 -7.71 17.94
CA ARG A 48 -6.08 -7.23 16.77
C ARG A 48 -6.17 -5.71 16.75
N LYS A 49 -6.62 -5.09 17.84
CA LYS A 49 -6.74 -3.64 17.95
C LYS A 49 -5.40 -2.94 17.78
N HIS A 50 -4.33 -3.48 18.34
CA HIS A 50 -2.99 -2.93 18.21
C HIS A 50 -2.54 -2.86 16.75
N PHE A 51 -2.70 -3.95 16.00
CA PHE A 51 -2.28 -4.01 14.59
C PHE A 51 -3.25 -3.37 13.61
N GLU A 52 -4.56 -3.37 13.88
CA GLU A 52 -5.57 -2.74 13.01
C GLU A 52 -5.63 -1.23 13.18
N THR A 53 -5.45 -0.71 14.41
CA THR A 53 -5.42 0.74 14.66
C THR A 53 -4.08 1.39 14.35
N ALA A 54 -2.98 0.64 14.41
CA ALA A 54 -1.65 1.17 14.15
C ALA A 54 -1.35 1.37 12.66
N ARG A 55 -2.10 0.77 11.73
CA ARG A 55 -1.80 0.83 10.30
C ARG A 55 -2.98 1.34 9.48
N GLN A 56 -2.88 2.59 9.08
CA GLN A 56 -3.78 3.16 8.07
C GLN A 56 -3.47 2.58 6.69
N ARG A 57 -4.50 2.52 5.85
CA ARG A 57 -4.37 2.16 4.44
C ARG A 57 -4.79 3.36 3.59
N THR A 58 -4.06 3.60 2.53
CA THR A 58 -4.40 4.61 1.55
C THR A 58 -4.19 4.10 0.14
N PHE A 59 -4.90 4.69 -0.81
CA PHE A 59 -4.75 4.40 -2.21
C PHE A 59 -3.73 5.37 -2.83
N ALA A 60 -2.84 4.82 -3.64
CA ALA A 60 -1.90 5.59 -4.46
C ALA A 60 -2.01 5.14 -5.91
N MET A 61 -1.82 6.07 -6.85
CA MET A 61 -1.81 5.76 -8.27
C MET A 61 -0.65 6.47 -8.96
N ILE A 62 0.16 5.72 -9.70
CA ILE A 62 1.10 6.24 -10.68
C ILE A 62 0.36 6.37 -12.00
N LYS A 63 0.33 7.58 -12.55
CA LYS A 63 -0.37 7.93 -13.78
C LYS A 63 0.48 7.61 -15.03
N PRO A 64 -0.14 7.60 -16.23
CA PRO A 64 0.55 7.21 -17.47
C PRO A 64 1.83 7.97 -17.78
N ASP A 65 1.92 9.24 -17.40
CA ASP A 65 3.09 10.08 -17.63
C ASP A 65 4.31 9.73 -16.75
N CYS A 66 4.09 9.02 -15.65
CA CYS A 66 5.12 8.71 -14.67
C CYS A 66 5.40 7.20 -14.50
N TYR A 67 4.71 6.31 -15.24
CA TYR A 67 4.89 4.88 -15.00
C TYR A 67 6.31 4.38 -15.31
N ALA A 68 7.03 5.04 -16.22
CA ALA A 68 8.42 4.72 -16.52
C ALA A 68 9.36 4.96 -15.32
N GLN A 69 8.99 5.87 -14.42
CA GLN A 69 9.70 6.17 -13.16
C GLN A 69 9.18 5.34 -11.98
N MET A 70 8.36 4.34 -12.22
CA MET A 70 7.72 3.52 -11.17
C MET A 70 8.70 3.01 -10.10
N GLY A 71 9.90 2.56 -10.52
CA GLY A 71 10.92 2.08 -9.58
C GLY A 71 11.40 3.16 -8.61
N GLN A 72 11.59 4.40 -9.09
CA GLN A 72 12.00 5.52 -8.24
C GLN A 72 10.87 5.90 -7.26
N ILE A 73 9.62 5.92 -7.74
CA ILE A 73 8.43 6.22 -6.92
C ILE A 73 8.25 5.16 -5.83
N ILE A 74 8.37 3.88 -6.16
CA ILE A 74 8.31 2.78 -5.19
C ILE A 74 9.40 2.92 -4.13
N ASN A 75 10.63 3.20 -4.55
CA ASN A 75 11.75 3.40 -3.63
C ASN A 75 11.51 4.60 -2.69
N ALA A 76 10.99 5.71 -3.22
CA ALA A 76 10.63 6.87 -2.41
C ALA A 76 9.54 6.53 -1.36
N ILE A 77 8.49 5.79 -1.76
CA ILE A 77 7.42 5.34 -0.87
C ILE A 77 8.00 4.50 0.29
N GLN A 78 8.84 3.52 -0.03
CA GLN A 78 9.42 2.62 0.97
C GLN A 78 10.41 3.32 1.89
N ASN A 79 11.23 4.23 1.37
CA ASN A 79 12.18 5.02 2.16
C ASN A 79 11.48 5.99 3.14
N ASN A 80 10.23 6.38 2.86
CA ASN A 80 9.40 7.17 3.77
C ASN A 80 8.55 6.31 4.74
N GLY A 81 8.86 5.02 4.87
CA GLY A 81 8.25 4.14 5.88
C GLY A 81 6.87 3.59 5.49
N LEU A 82 6.39 3.84 4.27
CA LEU A 82 5.16 3.25 3.77
C LEU A 82 5.42 1.88 3.13
N ALA A 83 4.66 0.88 3.54
CA ALA A 83 4.69 -0.45 2.93
C ALA A 83 3.68 -0.53 1.77
N ILE A 84 4.07 -1.19 0.68
CA ILE A 84 3.16 -1.48 -0.43
C ILE A 84 2.57 -2.86 -0.20
N ASN A 85 1.29 -2.90 0.18
CA ASN A 85 0.58 -4.15 0.46
C ASN A 85 0.02 -4.80 -0.81
N LYS A 86 -0.44 -3.98 -1.76
CA LYS A 86 -0.91 -4.43 -3.06
C LYS A 86 -0.42 -3.49 -4.14
N LEU A 87 -0.08 -4.04 -5.29
CA LEU A 87 0.29 -3.31 -6.49
C LEU A 87 -0.36 -3.98 -7.69
N LYS A 88 -1.03 -3.19 -8.52
CA LYS A 88 -1.63 -3.66 -9.76
C LYS A 88 -1.34 -2.68 -10.88
N MET A 89 -0.68 -3.18 -11.93
CA MET A 89 -0.53 -2.49 -13.18
C MET A 89 -1.72 -2.80 -14.09
N SER A 90 -2.32 -1.80 -14.69
CA SER A 90 -3.51 -1.95 -15.54
C SER A 90 -3.56 -0.86 -16.61
N ARG A 91 -4.23 -1.14 -17.71
CA ARG A 91 -4.59 -0.12 -18.70
C ARG A 91 -6.09 0.12 -18.62
N PHE A 92 -6.47 1.38 -18.35
CA PHE A 92 -7.87 1.75 -18.28
C PHE A 92 -8.47 1.88 -19.68
N ASN A 93 -9.68 1.36 -19.85
CA ASN A 93 -10.55 1.74 -20.95
C ASN A 93 -11.46 2.91 -20.51
N ARG A 94 -12.20 3.51 -21.46
CA ARG A 94 -13.08 4.65 -21.16
C ARG A 94 -14.10 4.35 -20.07
N ASN A 95 -14.73 3.17 -20.12
CA ASN A 95 -15.73 2.77 -19.13
C ASN A 95 -15.13 2.64 -17.72
N THR A 96 -13.95 2.03 -17.61
CA THR A 96 -13.23 1.93 -16.33
C THR A 96 -12.84 3.32 -15.79
N ALA A 97 -12.40 4.24 -16.67
CA ALA A 97 -12.07 5.60 -16.28
C ALA A 97 -13.30 6.37 -15.80
N GLU A 98 -14.45 6.22 -16.47
CA GLU A 98 -15.71 6.83 -16.04
C GLU A 98 -16.20 6.32 -14.68
N GLN A 99 -16.09 5.02 -14.45
CA GLN A 99 -16.45 4.42 -13.16
C GLN A 99 -15.52 4.91 -12.04
N PHE A 100 -14.22 4.93 -12.30
CA PHE A 100 -13.22 5.32 -11.31
C PHE A 100 -13.32 6.81 -10.93
N TYR A 101 -13.60 7.68 -11.90
CA TYR A 101 -13.73 9.12 -11.73
C TYR A 101 -15.20 9.59 -11.79
N ALA A 102 -16.15 8.76 -11.38
CA ALA A 102 -17.59 9.06 -11.46
C ALA A 102 -17.96 10.41 -10.82
N GLU A 103 -17.30 10.77 -9.70
CA GLU A 103 -17.52 12.07 -9.00
C GLU A 103 -17.07 13.29 -9.83
N HIS A 104 -16.29 13.09 -10.88
CA HIS A 104 -15.77 14.15 -11.74
C HIS A 104 -16.43 14.22 -13.10
N LYS A 105 -17.41 13.35 -13.39
CA LYS A 105 -18.04 13.17 -14.70
C LYS A 105 -18.63 14.47 -15.25
N ASP A 106 -19.21 15.30 -14.39
CA ASP A 106 -19.86 16.56 -14.79
C ASP A 106 -18.91 17.77 -14.78
N LYS A 107 -17.61 17.54 -14.57
CA LYS A 107 -16.64 18.62 -14.54
C LYS A 107 -16.08 18.93 -15.93
N PRO A 108 -15.82 20.21 -16.27
CA PRO A 108 -15.31 20.59 -17.60
C PRO A 108 -13.99 19.92 -18.00
N PHE A 109 -13.16 19.56 -17.04
CA PHE A 109 -11.88 18.90 -17.26
C PHE A 109 -11.97 17.39 -17.48
N PHE A 110 -13.14 16.77 -17.26
CA PHE A 110 -13.30 15.33 -17.30
C PHE A 110 -12.91 14.66 -18.62
N PRO A 111 -13.26 15.20 -19.81
CA PRO A 111 -12.84 14.61 -21.09
C PRO A 111 -11.30 14.54 -21.23
N ASN A 112 -10.61 15.57 -20.79
CA ASN A 112 -9.14 15.61 -20.80
C ASN A 112 -8.54 14.61 -19.81
N LEU A 113 -9.11 14.52 -18.61
CA LEU A 113 -8.71 13.54 -17.59
C LEU A 113 -8.93 12.09 -18.10
N GLN A 114 -10.07 11.82 -18.72
CA GLN A 114 -10.38 10.51 -19.27
C GLN A 114 -9.38 10.13 -20.38
N SER A 115 -9.13 11.04 -21.32
CA SER A 115 -8.15 10.84 -22.40
C SER A 115 -6.76 10.58 -21.84
N PHE A 116 -6.33 11.34 -20.82
CA PHE A 116 -5.03 11.19 -20.17
C PHE A 116 -4.90 9.86 -19.45
N ILE A 117 -5.87 9.46 -18.61
CA ILE A 117 -5.76 8.25 -17.80
C ILE A 117 -5.89 6.96 -18.63
N THR A 118 -6.47 7.04 -19.82
CA THR A 118 -6.59 5.92 -20.77
C THR A 118 -5.46 5.88 -21.80
N SER A 119 -4.55 6.87 -21.80
CA SER A 119 -3.49 6.97 -22.81
C SER A 119 -2.46 5.84 -22.69
N ASP A 120 -2.17 5.39 -21.48
CA ASP A 120 -1.24 4.29 -21.23
C ASP A 120 -1.53 3.60 -19.89
N VAL A 121 -0.53 2.90 -19.36
CA VAL A 121 -0.60 2.11 -18.12
C VAL A 121 -0.72 3.01 -16.89
N VAL A 122 -1.54 2.58 -15.95
CA VAL A 122 -1.61 3.09 -14.59
C VAL A 122 -1.17 2.02 -13.60
N VAL A 123 -0.57 2.43 -12.47
CA VAL A 123 -0.19 1.51 -11.40
C VAL A 123 -0.92 1.92 -10.14
N GLY A 124 -1.94 1.14 -9.76
CA GLY A 124 -2.65 1.31 -8.50
C GLY A 124 -1.94 0.56 -7.37
N MET A 125 -1.83 1.19 -6.20
CA MET A 125 -1.19 0.63 -5.02
C MET A 125 -2.04 0.84 -3.78
N GLU A 126 -2.02 -0.14 -2.88
CA GLU A 126 -2.48 0.01 -1.51
C GLU A 126 -1.25 0.22 -0.62
N LEU A 127 -1.13 1.41 -0.05
CA LEU A 127 -0.06 1.77 0.86
C LEU A 127 -0.52 1.60 2.30
N VAL A 128 0.37 1.14 3.16
CA VAL A 128 0.11 0.86 4.58
C VAL A 128 1.20 1.51 5.44
N GLY A 129 0.80 2.23 6.46
CA GLY A 129 1.67 2.89 7.43
C GLY A 129 0.90 3.38 8.65
N ASN A 130 1.59 3.86 9.67
CA ASN A 130 0.93 4.33 10.90
C ASN A 130 0.01 5.55 10.64
N ASN A 131 0.45 6.47 9.77
CA ASN A 131 -0.31 7.63 9.32
C ASN A 131 -0.33 7.70 7.78
N ALA A 132 -0.59 6.56 7.12
CA ALA A 132 -0.40 6.41 5.68
C ALA A 132 -1.09 7.49 4.83
N CYS A 133 -2.27 7.94 5.23
CA CYS A 133 -2.99 8.99 4.49
C CYS A 133 -2.25 10.33 4.56
N GLN A 134 -1.76 10.70 5.74
CA GLN A 134 -1.06 11.98 5.95
C GLN A 134 0.34 11.94 5.33
N GLU A 135 1.08 10.84 5.54
CA GLU A 135 2.42 10.64 5.01
C GLU A 135 2.40 10.64 3.48
N TRP A 136 1.48 9.87 2.88
CA TRP A 136 1.31 9.86 1.42
C TRP A 136 0.93 11.23 0.88
N ARG A 137 0.01 11.94 1.55
CA ARG A 137 -0.39 13.30 1.14
C ARG A 137 0.77 14.29 1.23
N GLY A 138 1.60 14.18 2.25
CA GLY A 138 2.83 14.98 2.39
C GLY A 138 3.81 14.74 1.26
N MET A 139 4.02 13.48 0.87
CA MET A 139 4.94 13.10 -0.20
C MET A 139 4.53 13.62 -1.58
N ILE A 140 3.23 13.53 -1.94
CA ILE A 140 2.74 13.98 -3.25
C ILE A 140 2.52 15.48 -3.32
N GLY A 141 2.51 16.18 -2.19
CA GLY A 141 2.30 17.61 -2.12
C GLY A 141 0.89 18.08 -2.50
N PRO A 142 0.73 19.39 -2.76
CA PRO A 142 -0.55 19.99 -3.12
C PRO A 142 -1.03 19.55 -4.50
N THR A 143 -2.34 19.74 -4.76
CA THR A 143 -2.98 19.33 -6.02
C THR A 143 -2.47 20.12 -7.23
N ASN A 144 -2.01 21.36 -7.02
CA ASN A 144 -1.40 22.15 -8.08
C ASN A 144 0.01 21.63 -8.34
N THR A 145 0.26 21.13 -9.56
CA THR A 145 1.53 20.53 -9.95
C THR A 145 2.72 21.49 -9.93
N GLN A 146 2.51 22.79 -10.15
CA GLN A 146 3.58 23.80 -10.08
C GLN A 146 4.00 24.03 -8.62
N THR A 147 3.02 24.14 -7.71
CA THR A 147 3.28 24.26 -6.28
C THR A 147 3.90 22.98 -5.73
N ALA A 148 3.41 21.80 -6.14
CA ALA A 148 3.95 20.52 -5.71
C ALA A 148 5.43 20.34 -6.07
N ARG A 149 5.88 20.83 -7.23
CA ARG A 149 7.30 20.77 -7.62
C ARG A 149 8.24 21.56 -6.72
N THR A 150 7.72 22.57 -6.04
CA THR A 150 8.51 23.38 -5.10
C THR A 150 8.43 22.91 -3.67
N GLU A 151 7.29 22.35 -3.26
CA GLU A 151 7.03 21.95 -1.87
C GLU A 151 7.28 20.45 -1.60
N ALA A 152 7.17 19.62 -2.62
CA ALA A 152 7.37 18.16 -2.57
C ALA A 152 8.09 17.68 -3.84
N PRO A 153 9.35 18.07 -4.07
CA PRO A 153 10.13 17.75 -5.27
C PRO A 153 10.49 16.27 -5.40
#